data_db950d0888ab1b5b2164fcaa727a5218
#
_entry.id   db950d0888ab1b5b2164fcaa727a5218
#
_cell.length_a   1.000
_cell.length_b   1.000
_cell.length_c   1.000
_cell.angle_alpha   90.00
_cell.angle_beta   90.00
_cell.angle_gamma   90.00
#
_symmetry.space_group_name_H-M   'P 1'
#
loop_
_entity.id
_entity.type
_entity.pdbx_description
1 polymer ?
#
loop_
_entity_poly.entity_id
_entity_poly.type
_entity_poly.pdbx_seq_one_letter_code
_entity_poly.pdbx_strand_id
1 'polypeptide(L)'
;MQVLAVASAGGMALDHKDVLAGKPGAAMKMYDLPKFGNVSFLHFTDCHAQLMPIYFREPNVNLGVADAIGRPPHIVGEGLLKHFNIRPGTPEAHAFTYLNFEKAAKTYGKVGGFAHLATLVKMMRASRPYAMLLDGGDTWQGSATALWTNGQDMVDACKLLGVNAMCPNWG
;
A
#
# COMPACT_ATOMS: atom_id res chain seq x y z
N MET A 1 -3.74 7.74 -1.50
CA MET A 1 -4.66 8.88 -1.58
C MET A 1 -4.64 9.63 -2.92
N GLN A 2 -3.54 9.71 -3.65
CA GLN A 2 -3.45 10.42 -4.95
C GLN A 2 -4.22 9.74 -6.10
N VAL A 3 -4.37 8.43 -6.08
CA VAL A 3 -5.16 7.70 -7.10
C VAL A 3 -6.66 8.07 -7.06
N LEU A 4 -7.18 8.41 -5.90
CA LEU A 4 -8.57 8.86 -5.71
C LEU A 4 -8.85 10.22 -6.37
N ALA A 5 -7.89 11.12 -6.41
CA ALA A 5 -8.07 12.46 -6.97
C ALA A 5 -8.19 12.43 -8.50
N VAL A 6 -7.49 11.53 -9.18
CA VAL A 6 -7.54 11.39 -10.65
C VAL A 6 -8.83 10.69 -11.10
N ALA A 7 -9.32 9.72 -10.33
CA ALA A 7 -10.56 9.03 -10.61
C ALA A 7 -11.80 9.93 -10.46
N SER A 8 -11.78 10.88 -9.52
CA SER A 8 -12.87 11.84 -9.33
C SER A 8 -12.96 12.89 -10.43
N ALA A 9 -11.83 13.27 -11.03
CA ALA A 9 -11.81 14.24 -12.14
C ALA A 9 -12.34 13.64 -13.46
N GLY A 10 -12.34 12.32 -13.62
CA GLY A 10 -12.81 11.62 -14.81
C GLY A 10 -14.29 11.20 -14.77
N GLY A 11 -15.05 11.57 -13.76
CA GLY A 11 -16.48 11.20 -13.64
C GLY A 11 -16.72 9.70 -13.36
N MET A 12 -15.69 8.96 -12.96
CA MET A 12 -15.83 7.56 -12.56
C MET A 12 -16.27 7.49 -11.11
N ALA A 13 -17.54 7.18 -10.87
CA ALA A 13 -18.01 6.76 -9.56
C ALA A 13 -17.42 5.38 -9.25
N LEU A 14 -16.28 5.36 -8.56
CA LEU A 14 -15.78 4.13 -7.96
C LEU A 14 -16.71 3.77 -6.81
N ASP A 15 -17.41 2.66 -6.92
CA ASP A 15 -18.16 2.14 -5.78
C ASP A 15 -17.18 1.54 -4.77
N HIS A 16 -16.70 2.39 -3.86
CA HIS A 16 -15.77 2.00 -2.81
C HIS A 16 -16.28 0.83 -1.96
N LYS A 17 -17.59 0.65 -1.88
CA LYS A 17 -18.20 -0.44 -1.13
C LYS A 17 -17.84 -1.80 -1.72
N ASP A 18 -17.77 -1.91 -3.05
CA ASP A 18 -17.45 -3.15 -3.73
C ASP A 18 -15.97 -3.53 -3.60
N VAL A 19 -15.08 -2.54 -3.63
CA VAL A 19 -13.65 -2.77 -3.42
C VAL A 19 -13.36 -3.16 -1.97
N LEU A 20 -13.95 -2.44 -1.01
CA LEU A 20 -13.83 -2.73 0.42
C LEU A 20 -14.51 -4.04 0.82
N ALA A 21 -15.56 -4.43 0.12
CA ALA A 21 -16.23 -5.72 0.33
C ALA A 21 -15.46 -6.91 -0.26
N GLY A 22 -14.32 -6.68 -0.92
CA GLY A 22 -13.49 -7.74 -1.50
C GLY A 22 -14.19 -8.55 -2.60
N LYS A 23 -15.16 -7.95 -3.31
CA LYS A 23 -15.87 -8.64 -4.38
C LYS A 23 -14.92 -9.03 -5.51
N PRO A 24 -14.97 -10.28 -5.99
CA PRO A 24 -14.14 -10.72 -7.12
C PRO A 24 -14.31 -9.79 -8.33
N GLY A 25 -13.19 -9.32 -8.89
CA GLY A 25 -13.18 -8.42 -10.05
C GLY A 25 -13.34 -6.94 -9.74
N ALA A 26 -13.69 -6.51 -8.52
CA ALA A 26 -13.79 -5.09 -8.18
C ALA A 26 -12.43 -4.38 -8.26
N ALA A 27 -11.37 -5.02 -7.79
CA ALA A 27 -10.00 -4.52 -7.91
C ALA A 27 -9.55 -4.39 -9.37
N MET A 28 -9.96 -5.29 -10.24
CA MET A 28 -9.67 -5.21 -11.68
C MET A 28 -10.32 -4.00 -12.34
N LYS A 29 -11.57 -3.69 -11.97
CA LYS A 29 -12.28 -2.51 -12.48
C LYS A 29 -11.65 -1.20 -12.02
N MET A 30 -11.01 -1.18 -10.84
CA MET A 30 -10.29 -0.01 -10.33
C MET A 30 -9.17 0.43 -11.26
N TYR A 31 -8.52 -0.50 -11.96
CA TYR A 31 -7.42 -0.24 -12.89
C TYR A 31 -7.85 -0.19 -14.36
N ASP A 32 -9.15 -0.34 -14.64
CA ASP A 32 -9.71 -0.17 -15.99
C ASP A 32 -9.95 1.31 -16.27
N LEU A 33 -8.84 2.03 -16.42
CA LEU A 33 -8.84 3.47 -16.65
C LEU A 33 -8.95 3.77 -18.14
N PRO A 34 -9.80 4.73 -18.52
CA PRO A 34 -9.86 5.21 -19.91
C PRO A 34 -8.50 5.70 -20.39
N LYS A 35 -8.21 5.49 -21.67
CA LYS A 35 -6.99 5.99 -22.30
C LYS A 35 -7.20 7.43 -22.73
N PHE A 36 -6.40 8.34 -22.18
CA PHE A 36 -6.36 9.74 -22.53
C PHE A 36 -4.99 10.09 -23.10
N GLY A 37 -4.97 11.01 -24.07
CA GLY A 37 -3.72 11.50 -24.65
C GLY A 37 -2.94 10.44 -25.42
N ASN A 38 -1.68 10.75 -25.69
CA ASN A 38 -0.77 9.94 -26.50
C ASN A 38 0.45 9.41 -25.72
N VAL A 39 0.54 9.72 -24.44
CA VAL A 39 1.61 9.25 -23.53
C VAL A 39 0.97 8.63 -22.28
N SER A 40 1.56 7.55 -21.81
CA SER A 40 1.14 6.89 -20.58
C SER A 40 2.32 6.71 -19.63
N PHE A 41 2.10 7.05 -18.36
CA PHE A 41 3.01 6.78 -17.26
C PHE A 41 2.34 5.85 -16.27
N LEU A 42 3.08 4.85 -15.82
CA LEU A 42 2.76 4.05 -14.65
C LEU A 42 3.69 4.52 -13.54
N HIS A 43 3.17 4.82 -12.40
CA HIS A 43 3.94 5.33 -11.27
C HIS A 43 3.67 4.53 -10.02
N PHE A 44 4.71 4.17 -9.30
CA PHE A 44 4.67 3.63 -7.96
C PHE A 44 5.73 4.31 -7.08
N THR A 45 5.62 4.17 -5.77
CA THR A 45 6.52 4.77 -4.80
C THR A 45 6.41 4.05 -3.46
N ASP A 46 7.37 4.26 -2.57
CA ASP A 46 7.30 3.84 -1.16
C ASP A 46 7.08 2.33 -0.98
N CYS A 47 7.80 1.51 -1.74
CA CYS A 47 7.69 0.06 -1.63
C CYS A 47 8.41 -0.53 -0.41
N HIS A 48 9.28 0.25 0.24
CA HIS A 48 9.95 -0.10 1.49
C HIS A 48 10.58 -1.50 1.50
N ALA A 49 11.22 -1.87 0.40
CA ALA A 49 11.89 -3.15 0.19
C ALA A 49 11.01 -4.39 0.45
N GLN A 50 9.70 -4.27 0.26
CA GLN A 50 8.79 -5.39 0.42
C GLN A 50 8.71 -6.23 -0.85
N LEU A 51 9.56 -7.25 -0.98
CA LEU A 51 9.56 -8.16 -2.13
C LEU A 51 8.34 -9.08 -2.14
N MET A 52 8.03 -9.69 -0.99
CA MET A 52 6.95 -10.66 -0.85
C MET A 52 5.73 -10.05 -0.20
N PRO A 53 4.52 -10.46 -0.60
CA PRO A 53 3.30 -10.04 0.07
C PRO A 53 3.24 -10.59 1.49
N ILE A 54 2.70 -9.80 2.41
CA ILE A 54 2.53 -10.14 3.82
C ILE A 54 1.06 -10.08 4.22
N TYR A 55 0.70 -10.79 5.27
CA TYR A 55 -0.63 -10.66 5.85
C TYR A 55 -0.82 -9.28 6.44
N PHE A 56 -2.05 -8.78 6.34
CA PHE A 56 -2.45 -7.55 7.01
C PHE A 56 -2.15 -7.67 8.51
N ARG A 57 -1.48 -6.68 9.06
CA ARG A 57 -1.04 -6.65 10.45
C ARG A 57 -1.19 -5.25 11.01
N GLU A 58 -1.09 -5.15 12.31
CA GLU A 58 -1.06 -3.87 13.00
C GLU A 58 0.10 -3.00 12.45
N PRO A 59 -0.19 -1.81 11.90
CA PRO A 59 0.83 -0.99 11.23
C PRO A 59 1.83 -0.38 12.22
N ASN A 60 1.37 -0.08 13.44
CA ASN A 60 2.18 0.58 14.45
C ASN A 60 2.16 -0.23 15.75
N VAL A 61 3.27 -0.85 16.06
CA VAL A 61 3.53 -1.38 17.40
C VAL A 61 4.42 -0.36 18.11
N ASN A 62 3.82 0.66 18.71
CA ASN A 62 4.53 1.61 19.53
C ASN A 62 4.84 0.96 20.88
N LEU A 63 6.03 0.39 21.00
CA LEU A 63 6.48 -0.21 22.23
C LEU A 63 6.94 0.87 23.20
N GLY A 64 6.16 1.07 24.26
CA GLY A 64 6.59 1.85 25.41
C GLY A 64 7.56 1.02 26.28
N VAL A 65 8.55 1.69 26.83
CA VAL A 65 9.48 1.10 27.80
C VAL A 65 9.32 1.78 29.16
N ALA A 66 9.61 1.05 30.25
CA ALA A 66 9.49 1.54 31.63
C ALA A 66 8.11 2.21 31.86
N ASP A 67 8.09 3.44 32.32
CA ASP A 67 6.87 4.18 32.66
C ASP A 67 6.01 4.57 31.44
N ALA A 68 6.52 4.43 30.23
CA ALA A 68 5.78 4.70 29.00
C ALA A 68 4.88 3.51 28.57
N ILE A 69 5.04 2.33 29.18
CA ILE A 69 4.24 1.16 28.85
C ILE A 69 2.76 1.43 29.06
N GLY A 70 1.96 1.20 28.00
CA GLY A 70 0.50 1.38 28.06
C GLY A 70 0.02 2.83 28.15
N ARG A 71 0.88 3.80 27.89
CA ARG A 71 0.54 5.23 27.84
C ARG A 71 0.68 5.78 26.43
N PRO A 72 -0.11 6.81 26.05
CA PRO A 72 0.09 7.50 24.77
C PRO A 72 1.52 8.08 24.67
N PRO A 73 2.13 8.03 23.50
CA PRO A 73 1.66 7.49 22.23
C PRO A 73 1.86 5.98 22.03
N HIS A 74 2.16 5.23 23.08
CA HIS A 74 2.54 3.80 23.05
C HIS A 74 1.36 2.86 23.28
N ILE A 75 0.18 3.23 22.80
CA ILE A 75 -1.02 2.41 22.83
C ILE A 75 -1.67 2.36 21.46
N VAL A 76 -2.26 1.20 21.12
CA VAL A 76 -2.96 0.97 19.85
C VAL A 76 -4.20 0.10 20.10
N GLY A 77 -5.03 -0.09 19.10
CA GLY A 77 -6.19 -0.97 19.15
C GLY A 77 -7.21 -0.54 20.21
N GLU A 78 -7.77 -1.50 20.89
CA GLU A 78 -8.80 -1.25 21.93
C GLU A 78 -8.29 -0.39 23.09
N GLY A 79 -7.00 -0.53 23.45
CA GLY A 79 -6.39 0.28 24.50
C GLY A 79 -6.40 1.78 24.17
N LEU A 80 -6.11 2.13 22.91
CA LEU A 80 -6.19 3.50 22.43
C LEU A 80 -7.63 4.04 22.48
N LEU A 81 -8.59 3.28 21.97
CA LEU A 81 -9.99 3.70 21.97
C LEU A 81 -10.54 3.91 23.38
N LYS A 82 -10.19 3.00 24.31
CA LYS A 82 -10.58 3.12 25.72
C LYS A 82 -9.94 4.35 26.37
N HIS A 83 -8.68 4.61 26.11
CA HIS A 83 -7.97 5.75 26.69
C HIS A 83 -8.58 7.10 26.26
N PHE A 84 -8.93 7.23 24.98
CA PHE A 84 -9.53 8.45 24.41
C PHE A 84 -11.06 8.44 24.41
N ASN A 85 -11.68 7.44 25.02
CA ASN A 85 -13.14 7.29 25.07
C ASN A 85 -13.81 7.32 23.66
N ILE A 86 -13.15 6.69 22.69
CA ILE A 86 -13.66 6.57 21.32
C ILE A 86 -14.48 5.29 21.22
N ARG A 87 -15.70 5.40 20.69
CA ARG A 87 -16.58 4.24 20.53
C ARG A 87 -16.11 3.35 19.37
N PRO A 88 -15.93 2.03 19.59
CA PRO A 88 -15.61 1.08 18.51
C PRO A 88 -16.63 1.11 17.37
N GLY A 89 -16.17 0.87 16.14
CA GLY A 89 -17.02 0.80 14.95
C GLY A 89 -17.45 2.16 14.38
N THR A 90 -16.94 3.26 14.93
CA THR A 90 -17.17 4.60 14.39
C THR A 90 -16.11 4.97 13.34
N PRO A 91 -16.39 5.96 12.45
CA PRO A 91 -15.38 6.48 11.53
C PRO A 91 -14.13 7.00 12.25
N GLU A 92 -14.32 7.62 13.42
CA GLU A 92 -13.22 8.09 14.27
C GLU A 92 -12.34 6.94 14.76
N ALA A 93 -12.93 5.86 15.25
CA ALA A 93 -12.18 4.67 15.65
C ALA A 93 -11.39 4.08 14.48
N HIS A 94 -11.99 4.05 13.28
CA HIS A 94 -11.33 3.56 12.08
C HIS A 94 -10.17 4.47 11.63
N ALA A 95 -10.27 5.78 11.84
CA ALA A 95 -9.20 6.72 11.51
C ALA A 95 -7.96 6.56 12.42
N PHE A 96 -8.16 6.17 13.68
CA PHE A 96 -7.06 6.03 14.63
C PHE A 96 -6.47 4.64 14.72
N THR A 97 -7.26 3.58 14.53
CA THR A 97 -6.77 2.21 14.68
C THR A 97 -7.67 1.17 14.02
N TYR A 98 -7.08 0.04 13.66
CA TYR A 98 -7.81 -1.19 13.34
C TYR A 98 -8.01 -2.03 14.59
N LEU A 99 -9.23 -2.48 14.81
CA LEU A 99 -9.58 -3.22 16.02
C LEU A 99 -9.37 -4.72 15.92
N ASN A 100 -9.44 -5.27 14.70
CA ASN A 100 -9.40 -6.71 14.50
C ASN A 100 -8.48 -7.06 13.33
N PHE A 101 -7.17 -7.04 13.60
CA PHE A 101 -6.15 -7.35 12.61
C PHE A 101 -6.20 -8.81 12.14
N GLU A 102 -6.58 -9.74 13.01
CA GLU A 102 -6.74 -11.14 12.64
C GLU A 102 -7.86 -11.34 11.62
N LYS A 103 -9.01 -10.71 11.86
CA LYS A 103 -10.12 -10.72 10.90
C LYS A 103 -9.73 -10.04 9.59
N ALA A 104 -9.03 -8.91 9.64
CA ALA A 104 -8.53 -8.22 8.46
C ALA A 104 -7.55 -9.10 7.67
N ALA A 105 -6.61 -9.76 8.34
CA ALA A 105 -5.68 -10.69 7.71
C ALA A 105 -6.38 -11.86 7.02
N LYS A 106 -7.43 -12.42 7.63
CA LYS A 106 -8.25 -13.47 7.01
C LYS A 106 -9.07 -12.96 5.81
N THR A 107 -9.57 -11.73 5.90
CA THR A 107 -10.40 -11.12 4.85
C THR A 107 -9.59 -10.72 3.64
N TYR A 108 -8.47 -10.06 3.84
CA TYR A 108 -7.64 -9.52 2.76
C TYR A 108 -6.52 -10.47 2.31
N GLY A 109 -6.13 -11.43 3.14
CA GLY A 109 -5.01 -12.33 2.85
C GLY A 109 -3.68 -11.59 2.84
N LYS A 110 -2.77 -12.07 1.98
CA LYS A 110 -1.48 -11.42 1.78
C LYS A 110 -1.61 -10.23 0.82
N VAL A 111 -1.07 -9.09 1.21
CA VAL A 111 -1.16 -7.82 0.49
C VAL A 111 0.23 -7.22 0.25
N GLY A 112 0.32 -6.29 -0.70
CA GLY A 112 1.56 -5.61 -1.05
C GLY A 112 2.58 -6.51 -1.74
N GLY A 113 3.82 -6.05 -1.78
CA GLY A 113 4.96 -6.77 -2.34
C GLY A 113 5.15 -6.60 -3.84
N PHE A 114 6.41 -6.64 -4.26
CA PHE A 114 6.79 -6.53 -5.67
C PHE A 114 6.18 -7.63 -6.55
N ALA A 115 5.92 -8.81 -6.00
CA ALA A 115 5.27 -9.90 -6.74
C ALA A 115 3.87 -9.51 -7.22
N HIS A 116 3.06 -8.87 -6.37
CA HIS A 116 1.75 -8.36 -6.75
C HIS A 116 1.87 -7.13 -7.68
N LEU A 117 2.80 -6.22 -7.38
CA LEU A 117 3.09 -5.06 -8.22
C LEU A 117 3.48 -5.49 -9.64
N ALA A 118 4.32 -6.51 -9.78
CA ALA A 118 4.73 -7.04 -11.08
C ALA A 118 3.54 -7.53 -11.90
N THR A 119 2.59 -8.23 -11.27
CA THR A 119 1.36 -8.67 -11.93
C THR A 119 0.53 -7.48 -12.39
N LEU A 120 0.35 -6.48 -11.54
CA LEU A 120 -0.41 -5.28 -11.86
C LEU A 120 0.22 -4.49 -13.01
N VAL A 121 1.54 -4.25 -12.94
CA VAL A 121 2.30 -3.56 -14.00
C VAL A 121 2.16 -4.30 -15.33
N LYS A 122 2.31 -5.63 -15.33
CA LYS A 122 2.14 -6.46 -16.52
C LYS A 122 0.74 -6.29 -17.15
N MET A 123 -0.29 -6.31 -16.32
CA MET A 123 -1.68 -6.11 -16.79
C MET A 123 -1.90 -4.72 -17.36
N MET A 124 -1.41 -3.69 -16.71
CA MET A 124 -1.55 -2.30 -17.18
C MET A 124 -0.77 -2.07 -18.48
N ARG A 125 0.44 -2.61 -18.59
CA ARG A 125 1.25 -2.55 -19.82
C ARG A 125 0.62 -3.29 -20.99
N ALA A 126 -0.11 -4.38 -20.76
CA ALA A 126 -0.84 -5.09 -21.81
C ALA A 126 -1.81 -4.19 -22.57
N SER A 127 -2.44 -3.24 -21.87
CA SER A 127 -3.31 -2.24 -22.48
C SER A 127 -2.58 -0.95 -22.90
N ARG A 128 -1.35 -0.73 -22.44
CA ARG A 128 -0.52 0.47 -22.66
C ARG A 128 0.94 0.06 -22.94
N PRO A 129 1.23 -0.54 -24.09
CA PRO A 129 2.52 -1.20 -24.37
C PRO A 129 3.74 -0.25 -24.32
N TYR A 130 3.52 1.05 -24.51
CA TYR A 130 4.58 2.07 -24.48
C TYR A 130 4.60 2.86 -23.18
N ALA A 131 3.87 2.44 -22.15
CA ALA A 131 3.87 3.12 -20.87
C ALA A 131 5.23 3.05 -20.20
N MET A 132 5.76 4.19 -19.80
CA MET A 132 6.95 4.26 -18.94
C MET A 132 6.56 3.97 -17.50
N LEU A 133 7.36 3.16 -16.83
CA LEU A 133 7.23 2.85 -15.41
C LEU A 133 8.20 3.72 -14.62
N LEU A 134 7.66 4.53 -13.74
CA LEU A 134 8.41 5.46 -12.90
C LEU A 134 8.33 5.01 -11.44
N ASP A 135 9.46 5.07 -10.76
CA ASP A 135 9.56 4.85 -9.32
C ASP A 135 9.81 6.18 -8.61
N GLY A 136 8.89 6.58 -7.75
CA GLY A 136 8.97 7.82 -6.97
C GLY A 136 9.97 7.80 -5.82
N GLY A 137 10.61 6.65 -5.59
CA GLY A 137 11.62 6.47 -4.56
C GLY A 137 11.08 5.83 -3.28
N ASP A 138 11.92 5.85 -2.25
CA ASP A 138 11.71 5.15 -0.98
C ASP A 138 11.43 3.64 -1.15
N THR A 139 12.11 3.05 -2.13
CA THR A 139 11.88 1.67 -2.57
C THR A 139 12.90 0.70 -1.97
N TRP A 140 14.13 1.15 -1.67
CA TRP A 140 15.26 0.26 -1.38
C TRP A 140 15.48 -0.03 0.09
N GLN A 141 14.78 0.57 0.99
CA GLN A 141 14.96 0.43 2.43
C GLN A 141 13.69 -0.10 3.10
N GLY A 142 13.83 -0.73 4.26
CA GLY A 142 12.71 -1.16 5.09
C GLY A 142 12.61 -2.66 5.34
N SER A 143 13.48 -3.50 4.73
CA SER A 143 13.54 -4.93 5.01
C SER A 143 14.93 -5.39 5.43
N ALA A 144 14.99 -6.51 6.15
CA ALA A 144 16.26 -7.13 6.54
C ALA A 144 17.07 -7.59 5.31
N THR A 145 16.41 -8.10 4.28
CA THR A 145 17.08 -8.52 3.02
C THR A 145 17.73 -7.33 2.34
N ALA A 146 17.06 -6.20 2.24
CA ALA A 146 17.64 -4.99 1.68
C ALA A 146 18.84 -4.49 2.50
N LEU A 147 18.78 -4.58 3.84
CA LEU A 147 19.93 -4.26 4.67
C LEU A 147 21.13 -5.21 4.39
N TRP A 148 20.89 -6.50 4.31
CA TRP A 148 21.95 -7.48 4.07
C TRP A 148 22.55 -7.42 2.68
N THR A 149 21.78 -7.03 1.68
CA THR A 149 22.23 -6.90 0.29
C THR A 149 22.66 -5.48 -0.07
N ASN A 150 22.65 -4.54 0.88
CA ASN A 150 22.85 -3.10 0.64
C ASN A 150 21.90 -2.57 -0.47
N GLY A 151 20.67 -3.03 -0.48
CA GLY A 151 19.62 -2.63 -1.44
C GLY A 151 19.72 -3.31 -2.82
N GLN A 152 20.71 -4.17 -3.06
CA GLN A 152 20.91 -4.81 -4.38
C GLN A 152 19.71 -5.67 -4.80
N ASP A 153 19.07 -6.35 -3.86
CA ASP A 153 17.83 -7.13 -4.09
C ASP A 153 16.71 -6.27 -4.69
N MET A 154 16.56 -5.04 -4.21
CA MET A 154 15.54 -4.12 -4.71
C MET A 154 15.93 -3.49 -6.05
N VAL A 155 17.21 -3.21 -6.26
CA VAL A 155 17.71 -2.78 -7.58
C VAL A 155 17.43 -3.85 -8.63
N ASP A 156 17.67 -5.10 -8.32
CA ASP A 156 17.41 -6.22 -9.24
C ASP A 156 15.92 -6.42 -9.46
N ALA A 157 15.10 -6.28 -8.42
CA ALA A 157 13.65 -6.31 -8.53
C ALA A 157 13.11 -5.17 -9.43
N CYS A 158 13.61 -3.94 -9.29
CA CYS A 158 13.26 -2.81 -10.15
C CYS A 158 13.64 -3.05 -11.61
N LYS A 159 14.82 -3.63 -11.87
CA LYS A 159 15.24 -4.01 -13.22
C LYS A 159 14.32 -5.06 -13.82
N LEU A 160 13.98 -6.10 -13.08
CA LEU A 160 13.05 -7.15 -13.51
C LEU A 160 11.65 -6.61 -13.77
N LEU A 161 11.20 -5.66 -12.96
CA LEU A 161 9.92 -4.97 -13.15
C LEU A 161 9.90 -4.08 -14.39
N GLY A 162 11.09 -3.69 -14.86
CA GLY A 162 11.29 -2.82 -16.02
C GLY A 162 11.02 -1.34 -15.69
N VAL A 163 11.52 -0.89 -14.55
CA VAL A 163 11.50 0.54 -14.17
C VAL A 163 12.36 1.32 -15.17
N ASN A 164 11.79 2.39 -15.71
CA ASN A 164 12.48 3.23 -16.71
C ASN A 164 13.23 4.40 -16.07
N ALA A 165 12.68 4.95 -15.01
CA ALA A 165 13.33 6.02 -14.24
C ALA A 165 12.91 5.94 -12.77
N MET A 166 13.80 6.39 -11.90
CA MET A 166 13.61 6.37 -10.46
C MET A 166 14.11 7.67 -9.85
N CYS A 167 13.42 8.14 -8.84
CA CYS A 167 13.86 9.23 -7.97
C CYS A 167 14.46 8.62 -6.70
N PRO A 168 15.71 8.94 -6.32
CA PRO A 168 16.23 8.55 -5.03
C PRO A 168 15.61 9.46 -3.96
N ASN A 169 14.44 9.13 -3.53
CA ASN A 169 13.80 9.80 -2.41
C ASN A 169 14.07 9.03 -1.12
N TRP A 170 14.52 9.77 -0.12
CA TRP A 170 14.74 9.28 1.24
C TRP A 170 13.74 10.02 2.12
N GLY A 171 12.74 9.31 2.60
CA GLY A 171 11.80 9.87 3.56
C GLY A 171 12.44 10.18 4.90
#